data_286a76070ee11eed578db941dad61103
#
_entry.id   286a76070ee11eed578db941dad61103
#
_cell.length_a   1.000
_cell.length_b   1.000
_cell.length_c   1.000
_cell.angle_alpha   90.00
_cell.angle_beta   90.00
_cell.angle_gamma   90.00
#
_symmetry.space_group_name_H-M   'P 1'
#
loop_
_entity.id
_entity.type
_entity.pdbx_description
1 polymer ?
#
loop_
_entity_poly.entity_id
_entity_poly.type
_entity_poly.pdbx_seq_one_letter_code
_entity_poly.pdbx_strand_id
1 'polypeptide(L)'
;YKVVLPRFRLPTKVDELQAKVLDEFQANAYVERVSKQGPAVLYHVNLNTLLHLTLSTVHALTHGEGAALDADGQKQPSYGSNYAGKGKTCLIEFSSPNIAKPFHAGHLRSTIIGAFLANLYEANGWDVKRLNYLGDWGKQFGLLALGWRRFGDEEKLKADPVQHLFDVYVEINKLASEEGGKGEQIHEEAREFFKGMEDGVQENLVEWERFRSLSIEKYKETYARLNVHFDEYRGEAKVDKKQIQDTLAQLRTKDFVSREENGALLADLSKYKLEKAVIERKDGTPLYLTRDIPEAVARHEQYHFDKMIYVIASQQDLHCAQFFKMLELLGYPWAQKEADALLHINFGMVQGMSTRKGTVVFLDRILDETKEHMHDVMRQNEVKYAQLENPEQTADIVGMTAIKIQDMTGKRINNYTFDWKRMFSFEGDTGPYLQYNHVRLCSMERMNAEDGLVLPREELDLDAMHTERLNTPEALEIVWLLAQWPDVVRVASRDHQASTIVTFCFKLTHAISSAWEKLIVKGCLLYTSPSPR
;
A
#
# COMPACT_ATOMS: atom_id res chain seq x y z
N TYR A 1 -7.27 23.75 20.71
CA TYR A 1 -8.08 23.01 19.71
C TYR A 1 -9.21 23.91 19.18
N LYS A 2 -9.40 23.92 17.85
CA LYS A 2 -10.37 24.81 17.18
C LYS A 2 -11.56 24.00 16.67
N VAL A 3 -12.76 24.31 17.17
CA VAL A 3 -14.02 23.72 16.73
C VAL A 3 -14.79 24.72 15.89
N VAL A 4 -14.95 24.44 14.60
CA VAL A 4 -15.68 25.31 13.65
C VAL A 4 -17.16 24.93 13.65
N LEU A 5 -17.99 25.67 14.36
CA LEU A 5 -19.42 25.36 14.62
C LEU A 5 -20.28 25.17 13.34
N PRO A 6 -20.14 25.98 12.27
CA PRO A 6 -20.91 25.80 11.04
C PRO A 6 -20.78 24.41 10.40
N ARG A 7 -19.68 23.66 10.66
CA ARG A 7 -19.49 22.32 10.13
C ARG A 7 -20.47 21.29 10.65
N PHE A 8 -21.10 21.58 11.82
CA PHE A 8 -22.06 20.66 12.43
C PHE A 8 -23.49 20.84 11.88
N ARG A 9 -23.76 21.88 11.06
CA ARG A 9 -25.05 22.15 10.43
C ARG A 9 -26.22 22.14 11.45
N LEU A 10 -25.99 22.65 12.65
CA LEU A 10 -27.02 22.72 13.69
C LEU A 10 -28.06 23.81 13.35
N PRO A 11 -29.32 23.65 13.77
CA PRO A 11 -30.38 24.61 13.46
C PRO A 11 -30.24 25.94 14.22
N THR A 12 -29.41 25.97 15.27
CA THR A 12 -29.18 27.17 16.12
C THR A 12 -28.14 28.08 15.47
N LYS A 13 -28.31 29.39 15.63
CA LYS A 13 -27.35 30.38 15.13
C LYS A 13 -25.98 30.19 15.78
N VAL A 14 -24.93 30.41 15.00
CA VAL A 14 -23.54 30.20 15.45
C VAL A 14 -23.18 31.03 16.67
N ASP A 15 -23.61 32.29 16.71
CA ASP A 15 -23.34 33.18 17.84
C ASP A 15 -24.02 32.73 19.14
N GLU A 16 -25.26 32.22 19.05
CA GLU A 16 -25.99 31.67 20.19
C GLU A 16 -25.33 30.42 20.74
N LEU A 17 -24.86 29.51 19.82
CA LEU A 17 -24.10 28.33 20.21
C LEU A 17 -22.76 28.68 20.87
N GLN A 18 -22.07 29.69 20.33
CA GLN A 18 -20.82 30.16 20.92
C GLN A 18 -21.03 30.71 22.32
N ALA A 19 -22.04 31.58 22.49
CA ALA A 19 -22.38 32.16 23.79
C ALA A 19 -22.67 31.03 24.80
N LYS A 20 -23.52 30.09 24.44
CA LYS A 20 -23.87 28.97 25.29
C LYS A 20 -22.65 28.13 25.70
N VAL A 21 -21.76 27.82 24.75
CA VAL A 21 -20.53 27.07 25.06
C VAL A 21 -19.60 27.84 25.99
N LEU A 22 -19.48 29.16 25.79
CA LEU A 22 -18.64 30.02 26.64
C LEU A 22 -19.19 30.16 28.06
N ASP A 23 -20.51 30.30 28.20
CA ASP A 23 -21.21 30.52 29.48
C ASP A 23 -21.29 29.21 30.31
N GLU A 24 -21.52 28.07 29.66
CA GLU A 24 -21.67 26.78 30.32
C GLU A 24 -20.36 26.03 30.53
N PHE A 25 -19.24 26.48 29.92
CA PHE A 25 -17.96 25.79 30.05
C PHE A 25 -17.40 25.90 31.47
N GLN A 26 -17.02 24.73 32.01
CA GLN A 26 -16.27 24.64 33.26
C GLN A 26 -14.88 24.11 32.99
N ALA A 27 -13.87 24.80 33.51
CA ALA A 27 -12.50 24.35 33.43
C ALA A 27 -12.33 22.97 34.09
N ASN A 28 -11.49 22.14 33.50
CA ASN A 28 -11.17 20.80 33.97
C ASN A 28 -9.69 20.47 33.79
N ALA A 29 -9.28 19.28 34.15
CA ALA A 29 -7.87 18.85 34.05
C ALA A 29 -7.30 18.94 32.63
N TYR A 30 -8.13 18.87 31.59
CA TYR A 30 -7.70 18.83 30.19
C TYR A 30 -7.81 20.18 29.48
N VAL A 31 -8.82 20.97 29.81
CA VAL A 31 -9.14 22.25 29.16
C VAL A 31 -9.26 23.33 30.22
N GLU A 32 -8.40 24.31 30.13
CA GLU A 32 -8.34 25.41 31.09
C GLU A 32 -9.43 26.47 30.83
N ARG A 33 -9.68 26.79 29.58
CA ARG A 33 -10.63 27.82 29.16
C ARG A 33 -11.05 27.64 27.71
N VAL A 34 -12.16 28.29 27.38
CA VAL A 34 -12.61 28.41 25.98
C VAL A 34 -12.64 29.88 25.56
N SER A 35 -12.51 30.13 24.27
CA SER A 35 -12.61 31.49 23.72
C SER A 35 -13.23 31.51 22.32
N LYS A 36 -13.73 32.63 21.88
CA LYS A 36 -14.33 32.82 20.55
C LYS A 36 -13.26 33.24 19.53
N GLN A 37 -13.29 32.63 18.34
CA GLN A 37 -12.49 33.07 17.20
C GLN A 37 -13.32 32.97 15.89
N GLY A 38 -13.87 34.08 15.46
CA GLY A 38 -14.80 34.09 14.31
C GLY A 38 -15.94 33.09 14.54
N PRO A 39 -16.28 32.21 13.59
CA PRO A 39 -17.36 31.22 13.74
C PRO A 39 -16.94 29.97 14.55
N ALA A 40 -15.80 30.01 15.21
CA ALA A 40 -15.25 28.86 15.95
C ALA A 40 -15.13 29.15 17.45
N VAL A 41 -15.15 28.07 18.23
CA VAL A 41 -14.72 28.06 19.63
C VAL A 41 -13.32 27.46 19.71
N LEU A 42 -12.44 28.14 20.44
CA LEU A 42 -11.09 27.63 20.79
C LEU A 42 -11.15 27.03 22.19
N TYR A 43 -10.72 25.80 22.29
CA TYR A 43 -10.47 25.10 23.56
C TYR A 43 -8.99 25.22 23.87
N HIS A 44 -8.64 25.89 24.96
CA HIS A 44 -7.27 26.02 25.44
C HIS A 44 -6.95 24.87 26.37
N VAL A 45 -6.09 23.97 25.90
CA VAL A 45 -5.71 22.77 26.66
C VAL A 45 -4.74 23.10 27.78
N ASN A 46 -4.81 22.36 28.88
CA ASN A 46 -3.81 22.40 29.93
C ASN A 46 -2.50 21.81 29.38
N LEU A 47 -1.47 22.61 29.25
CA LEU A 47 -0.21 22.23 28.63
C LEU A 47 0.54 21.16 29.44
N ASN A 48 0.53 21.25 30.76
CA ASN A 48 1.19 20.24 31.60
C ASN A 48 0.48 18.88 31.45
N THR A 49 -0.84 18.86 31.48
CA THR A 49 -1.61 17.62 31.23
C THR A 49 -1.36 17.06 29.84
N LEU A 50 -1.31 17.91 28.80
CA LEU A 50 -1.00 17.48 27.44
C LEU A 50 0.38 16.84 27.35
N LEU A 51 1.41 17.51 27.89
CA LEU A 51 2.78 17.00 27.94
C LEU A 51 2.85 15.66 28.66
N HIS A 52 2.31 15.59 29.89
CA HIS A 52 2.33 14.40 30.72
C HIS A 52 1.65 13.22 30.03
N LEU A 53 0.38 13.38 29.62
CA LEU A 53 -0.38 12.31 28.99
C LEU A 53 0.24 11.84 27.68
N THR A 54 0.70 12.76 26.85
CA THR A 54 1.30 12.38 25.55
C THR A 54 2.59 11.61 25.76
N LEU A 55 3.51 12.13 26.56
CA LEU A 55 4.83 11.50 26.75
C LEU A 55 4.72 10.17 27.48
N SER A 56 3.90 10.07 28.53
CA SER A 56 3.68 8.81 29.24
C SER A 56 3.03 7.76 28.32
N THR A 57 2.04 8.15 27.53
CA THR A 57 1.37 7.22 26.60
C THR A 57 2.32 6.73 25.52
N VAL A 58 3.07 7.65 24.89
CA VAL A 58 4.08 7.27 23.88
C VAL A 58 5.11 6.33 24.49
N HIS A 59 5.62 6.63 25.66
CA HIS A 59 6.62 5.80 26.33
C HIS A 59 6.06 4.41 26.69
N ALA A 60 4.92 4.36 27.36
CA ALA A 60 4.28 3.12 27.78
C ALA A 60 3.98 2.19 26.61
N LEU A 61 3.46 2.73 25.49
CA LEU A 61 3.11 1.94 24.30
C LEU A 61 4.33 1.60 23.39
N THR A 62 5.46 2.27 23.59
CA THR A 62 6.71 1.98 22.86
C THR A 62 7.60 1.01 23.64
N HIS A 63 7.69 1.16 24.95
CA HIS A 63 8.62 0.41 25.82
C HIS A 63 7.92 -0.40 26.90
N GLY A 64 6.66 -0.11 27.23
CA GLY A 64 5.84 -0.76 28.26
C GLY A 64 5.32 -2.15 27.86
N GLU A 65 4.49 -2.74 28.72
CA GLU A 65 3.88 -4.05 28.51
C GLU A 65 2.91 -4.09 27.31
N GLY A 66 2.37 -2.95 26.91
CA GLY A 66 1.48 -2.81 25.74
C GLY A 66 2.19 -2.85 24.38
N ALA A 67 3.53 -2.82 24.35
CA ALA A 67 4.27 -2.90 23.10
C ALA A 67 4.22 -4.32 22.51
N ALA A 68 3.95 -4.41 21.20
CA ALA A 68 3.99 -5.68 20.48
C ALA A 68 5.42 -6.25 20.43
N LEU A 69 5.53 -7.57 20.27
CA LEU A 69 6.82 -8.23 20.01
C LEU A 69 7.00 -8.40 18.49
N ASP A 70 8.23 -8.19 18.02
CA ASP A 70 8.61 -8.53 16.64
C ASP A 70 8.93 -10.03 16.49
N ALA A 71 9.35 -10.44 15.29
CA ALA A 71 9.73 -11.82 15.01
C ALA A 71 10.90 -12.34 15.87
N ASP A 72 11.74 -11.44 16.38
CA ASP A 72 12.89 -11.75 17.24
C ASP A 72 12.54 -11.65 18.74
N GLY A 73 11.26 -11.44 19.06
CA GLY A 73 10.75 -11.31 20.44
C GLY A 73 11.06 -9.96 21.10
N GLN A 74 11.44 -8.94 20.31
CA GLN A 74 11.65 -7.59 20.79
C GLN A 74 10.33 -6.80 20.80
N LYS A 75 10.15 -5.94 21.80
CA LYS A 75 8.98 -5.06 21.86
C LYS A 75 9.00 -4.03 20.73
N GLN A 76 7.94 -4.03 19.94
CA GLN A 76 7.76 -3.04 18.88
C GLN A 76 6.89 -1.88 19.36
N PRO A 77 7.12 -0.67 18.81
CA PRO A 77 6.25 0.47 19.07
C PRO A 77 4.83 0.18 18.63
N SER A 78 3.90 0.31 19.55
CA SER A 78 2.45 0.14 19.27
C SER A 78 1.68 1.46 19.38
N TYR A 79 2.34 2.58 19.66
CA TYR A 79 1.70 3.88 19.74
C TYR A 79 1.04 4.27 18.40
N GLY A 80 -0.25 4.54 18.45
CA GLY A 80 -1.09 4.79 17.27
C GLY A 80 -1.80 3.56 16.73
N SER A 81 -1.38 2.34 17.11
CA SER A 81 -2.11 1.13 16.83
C SER A 81 -3.39 1.05 17.66
N ASN A 82 -4.37 0.28 17.18
CA ASN A 82 -5.63 0.04 17.89
C ASN A 82 -6.17 -1.36 17.60
N TYR A 83 -7.26 -1.71 18.25
CA TYR A 83 -7.86 -3.05 18.16
C TYR A 83 -9.21 -3.06 17.42
N ALA A 84 -9.47 -2.10 16.54
CA ALA A 84 -10.74 -2.01 15.80
C ALA A 84 -11.01 -3.25 14.92
N GLY A 85 -9.93 -3.91 14.47
CA GLY A 85 -9.98 -5.14 13.68
C GLY A 85 -9.74 -6.43 14.47
N LYS A 86 -9.66 -6.39 15.81
CA LYS A 86 -9.37 -7.59 16.61
C LYS A 86 -10.36 -8.73 16.33
N GLY A 87 -9.82 -9.88 15.96
CA GLY A 87 -10.60 -11.07 15.63
C GLY A 87 -11.25 -11.03 14.24
N LYS A 88 -10.87 -10.07 13.39
CA LYS A 88 -11.35 -9.95 12.01
C LYS A 88 -10.22 -10.20 11.03
N THR A 89 -10.57 -10.84 9.90
CA THR A 89 -9.64 -11.16 8.81
C THR A 89 -9.84 -10.20 7.63
N CYS A 90 -8.76 -9.60 7.15
CA CYS A 90 -8.75 -8.76 5.96
C CYS A 90 -7.85 -9.37 4.89
N LEU A 91 -8.41 -9.66 3.72
CA LEU A 91 -7.65 -10.04 2.55
C LEU A 91 -7.38 -8.82 1.69
N ILE A 92 -6.15 -8.66 1.22
CA ILE A 92 -5.77 -7.56 0.33
C ILE A 92 -5.08 -8.14 -0.89
N GLU A 93 -5.74 -8.01 -2.04
CA GLU A 93 -5.18 -8.37 -3.33
C GLU A 93 -4.57 -7.14 -3.99
N PHE A 94 -3.29 -7.24 -4.35
CA PHE A 94 -2.58 -6.13 -4.97
C PHE A 94 -1.39 -6.59 -5.81
N SER A 95 -0.82 -5.68 -6.58
CA SER A 95 0.26 -5.88 -7.55
C SER A 95 -0.21 -6.67 -8.79
N SER A 96 -0.48 -7.94 -8.67
CA SER A 96 -1.14 -8.81 -9.67
C SER A 96 -0.55 -8.73 -11.10
N PRO A 97 0.76 -8.96 -11.28
CA PRO A 97 1.39 -8.90 -12.59
C PRO A 97 0.99 -10.09 -13.47
N ASN A 98 1.02 -9.86 -14.78
CA ASN A 98 0.92 -10.95 -15.73
C ASN A 98 2.29 -11.58 -15.96
N ILE A 99 2.40 -12.90 -15.85
CA ILE A 99 3.57 -13.65 -16.28
C ILE A 99 3.76 -13.42 -17.79
N ALA A 100 5.00 -13.35 -18.26
CA ALA A 100 5.34 -13.04 -19.64
C ALA A 100 5.00 -11.61 -20.13
N LYS A 101 4.67 -10.70 -19.21
CA LYS A 101 4.51 -9.27 -19.53
C LYS A 101 5.36 -8.42 -18.59
N PRO A 102 5.76 -7.22 -19.02
CA PRO A 102 6.54 -6.33 -18.16
C PRO A 102 5.79 -5.98 -16.89
N PHE A 103 6.48 -6.03 -15.78
CA PHE A 103 6.04 -5.46 -14.52
C PHE A 103 6.24 -3.93 -14.62
N HIS A 104 5.16 -3.19 -14.83
CA HIS A 104 5.21 -1.77 -15.18
C HIS A 104 4.77 -0.84 -14.02
N ALA A 105 4.87 0.47 -14.22
CA ALA A 105 4.54 1.51 -13.25
C ALA A 105 3.16 1.36 -12.58
N GLY A 106 2.15 0.86 -13.29
CA GLY A 106 0.83 0.59 -12.71
C GLY A 106 0.86 -0.50 -11.65
N HIS A 107 1.64 -1.56 -11.87
CA HIS A 107 1.84 -2.62 -10.88
C HIS A 107 2.62 -2.10 -9.66
N LEU A 108 3.66 -1.26 -9.88
CA LEU A 108 4.40 -0.63 -8.79
C LEU A 108 3.46 0.17 -7.88
N ARG A 109 2.57 0.98 -8.48
CA ARG A 109 1.62 1.78 -7.72
C ARG A 109 0.64 0.91 -6.93
N SER A 110 0.09 -0.13 -7.55
CA SER A 110 -0.75 -1.12 -6.85
C SER A 110 0.01 -1.76 -5.69
N THR A 111 1.30 -2.11 -5.90
CA THR A 111 2.17 -2.71 -4.88
C THR A 111 2.37 -1.78 -3.68
N ILE A 112 2.68 -0.50 -3.92
CA ILE A 112 2.89 0.49 -2.85
C ILE A 112 1.60 0.73 -2.06
N ILE A 113 0.48 0.94 -2.75
CA ILE A 113 -0.82 1.20 -2.11
C ILE A 113 -1.28 -0.04 -1.34
N GLY A 114 -1.18 -1.23 -1.92
CA GLY A 114 -1.58 -2.48 -1.27
C GLY A 114 -0.76 -2.78 -0.02
N ALA A 115 0.56 -2.65 -0.10
CA ALA A 115 1.45 -2.82 1.05
C ALA A 115 1.16 -1.79 2.16
N PHE A 116 0.91 -0.53 1.80
CA PHE A 116 0.49 0.49 2.75
C PHE A 116 -0.82 0.11 3.46
N LEU A 117 -1.83 -0.34 2.72
CA LEU A 117 -3.11 -0.76 3.30
C LEU A 117 -2.94 -1.98 4.21
N ALA A 118 -2.12 -2.96 3.82
CA ALA A 118 -1.84 -4.12 4.64
C ALA A 118 -1.25 -3.71 6.00
N ASN A 119 -0.21 -2.90 6.00
CA ASN A 119 0.40 -2.39 7.23
C ASN A 119 -0.59 -1.55 8.06
N LEU A 120 -1.44 -0.76 7.40
CA LEU A 120 -2.44 0.06 8.07
C LEU A 120 -3.51 -0.78 8.75
N TYR A 121 -4.00 -1.85 8.10
CA TYR A 121 -4.98 -2.76 8.68
C TYR A 121 -4.37 -3.57 9.83
N GLU A 122 -3.14 -4.03 9.71
CA GLU A 122 -2.41 -4.67 10.82
C GLU A 122 -2.24 -3.73 12.02
N ALA A 123 -1.87 -2.47 11.79
CA ALA A 123 -1.81 -1.46 12.85
C ALA A 123 -3.16 -1.21 13.54
N ASN A 124 -4.27 -1.51 12.87
CA ASN A 124 -5.62 -1.47 13.43
C ASN A 124 -6.09 -2.83 14.00
N GLY A 125 -5.19 -3.81 14.14
CA GLY A 125 -5.45 -5.08 14.81
C GLY A 125 -6.16 -6.15 13.98
N TRP A 126 -6.19 -6.01 12.65
CA TRP A 126 -6.72 -7.02 11.75
C TRP A 126 -5.71 -8.16 11.51
N ASP A 127 -6.20 -9.38 11.33
CA ASP A 127 -5.42 -10.46 10.71
C ASP A 127 -5.42 -10.25 9.19
N VAL A 128 -4.27 -9.82 8.64
CA VAL A 128 -4.15 -9.45 7.23
C VAL A 128 -3.52 -10.58 6.44
N LYS A 129 -4.13 -10.90 5.28
CA LYS A 129 -3.56 -11.80 4.27
C LYS A 129 -3.30 -11.03 2.98
N ARG A 130 -2.06 -11.03 2.54
CA ARG A 130 -1.58 -10.36 1.31
C ARG A 130 -1.61 -11.34 0.17
N LEU A 131 -2.46 -11.08 -0.82
CA LEU A 131 -2.63 -11.93 -1.99
C LEU A 131 -2.05 -11.27 -3.24
N ASN A 132 -1.31 -12.06 -4.01
CA ASN A 132 -0.85 -11.68 -5.34
C ASN A 132 -1.55 -12.58 -6.37
N TYR A 133 -2.46 -12.00 -7.16
CA TYR A 133 -3.25 -12.74 -8.15
C TYR A 133 -2.63 -12.58 -9.53
N LEU A 134 -1.91 -13.60 -9.97
CA LEU A 134 -1.14 -13.57 -11.21
C LEU A 134 -2.02 -13.82 -12.43
N GLY A 135 -1.78 -13.07 -13.51
CA GLY A 135 -2.27 -13.41 -14.83
C GLY A 135 -1.42 -14.53 -15.42
N ASP A 136 -1.66 -15.76 -14.97
CA ASP A 136 -0.86 -16.94 -15.27
C ASP A 136 -1.58 -17.97 -16.14
N TRP A 137 -2.69 -17.59 -16.77
CA TRP A 137 -3.50 -18.48 -17.60
C TRP A 137 -3.96 -17.79 -18.88
N GLY A 138 -4.06 -18.54 -19.98
CA GLY A 138 -4.58 -18.05 -21.24
C GLY A 138 -3.70 -18.34 -22.46
N LYS A 139 -4.20 -18.03 -23.65
CA LYS A 139 -3.54 -18.26 -24.95
C LYS A 139 -2.11 -17.70 -25.01
N GLN A 140 -1.82 -16.66 -24.22
CA GLN A 140 -0.47 -16.07 -24.13
C GLN A 140 0.59 -17.10 -23.72
N PHE A 141 0.24 -18.11 -22.95
CA PHE A 141 1.16 -19.18 -22.57
C PHE A 141 1.43 -20.15 -23.71
N GLY A 142 0.46 -20.38 -24.59
CA GLY A 142 0.70 -21.10 -25.83
C GLY A 142 1.71 -20.37 -26.72
N LEU A 143 1.57 -19.05 -26.88
CA LEU A 143 2.55 -18.24 -27.61
C LEU A 143 3.93 -18.29 -26.93
N LEU A 144 3.97 -18.20 -25.60
CA LEU A 144 5.23 -18.25 -24.86
C LEU A 144 5.94 -19.62 -25.03
N ALA A 145 5.20 -20.72 -24.94
CA ALA A 145 5.76 -22.07 -25.14
C ALA A 145 6.30 -22.25 -26.56
N LEU A 146 5.57 -21.81 -27.58
CA LEU A 146 6.04 -21.86 -28.96
C LEU A 146 7.28 -20.96 -29.18
N GLY A 147 7.28 -19.78 -28.54
CA GLY A 147 8.43 -18.89 -28.55
C GLY A 147 9.64 -19.51 -27.88
N TRP A 148 9.44 -20.13 -26.72
CA TRP A 148 10.49 -20.83 -25.99
C TRP A 148 11.18 -21.91 -26.84
N ARG A 149 10.41 -22.73 -27.54
CA ARG A 149 10.95 -23.79 -28.42
C ARG A 149 11.79 -23.24 -29.57
N ARG A 150 11.60 -21.96 -29.98
CA ARG A 150 12.31 -21.32 -31.10
C ARG A 150 13.45 -20.41 -30.67
N PHE A 151 13.29 -19.71 -29.54
CA PHE A 151 14.18 -18.63 -29.10
C PHE A 151 14.65 -18.81 -27.66
N GLY A 152 14.21 -19.87 -26.98
CA GLY A 152 14.58 -20.13 -25.59
C GLY A 152 16.06 -20.35 -25.40
N ASP A 153 16.61 -19.79 -24.32
CA ASP A 153 18.01 -19.91 -23.92
C ASP A 153 18.05 -20.17 -22.41
N GLU A 154 18.52 -21.34 -22.01
CA GLU A 154 18.54 -21.79 -20.62
C GLU A 154 19.43 -20.93 -19.72
N GLU A 155 20.57 -20.43 -20.23
CA GLU A 155 21.47 -19.60 -19.44
C GLU A 155 20.87 -18.20 -19.20
N LYS A 156 20.21 -17.64 -20.21
CA LYS A 156 19.47 -16.37 -20.04
C LYS A 156 18.27 -16.54 -19.12
N LEU A 157 17.55 -17.66 -19.20
CA LEU A 157 16.43 -17.96 -18.31
C LEU A 157 16.86 -18.04 -16.85
N LYS A 158 18.02 -18.66 -16.58
CA LYS A 158 18.58 -18.73 -15.22
C LYS A 158 19.04 -17.36 -14.71
N ALA A 159 19.62 -16.54 -15.60
CA ALA A 159 20.13 -15.22 -15.24
C ALA A 159 18.99 -14.22 -14.92
N ASP A 160 17.97 -14.13 -15.79
CA ASP A 160 16.80 -13.29 -15.60
C ASP A 160 15.56 -13.92 -16.26
N PRO A 161 14.81 -14.74 -15.51
CA PRO A 161 13.65 -15.46 -16.04
C PRO A 161 12.59 -14.54 -16.65
N VAL A 162 12.27 -13.44 -15.97
CA VAL A 162 11.16 -12.54 -16.36
C VAL A 162 11.54 -11.79 -17.65
N GLN A 163 12.76 -11.26 -17.71
CA GLN A 163 13.23 -10.54 -18.89
C GLN A 163 13.33 -11.50 -20.09
N HIS A 164 13.92 -12.66 -19.92
CA HIS A 164 14.10 -13.60 -21.03
C HIS A 164 12.77 -14.15 -21.57
N LEU A 165 11.85 -14.52 -20.68
CA LEU A 165 10.51 -14.95 -21.10
C LEU A 165 9.76 -13.84 -21.84
N PHE A 166 9.93 -12.58 -21.42
CA PHE A 166 9.36 -11.45 -22.14
C PHE A 166 9.99 -11.26 -23.52
N ASP A 167 11.31 -11.35 -23.65
CA ASP A 167 11.99 -11.23 -24.94
C ASP A 167 11.52 -12.33 -25.90
N VAL A 168 11.42 -13.56 -25.43
CA VAL A 168 10.85 -14.70 -26.17
C VAL A 168 9.40 -14.41 -26.60
N TYR A 169 8.60 -13.88 -25.68
CA TYR A 169 7.21 -13.52 -25.97
C TYR A 169 7.09 -12.40 -27.02
N VAL A 170 7.98 -11.41 -26.99
CA VAL A 170 8.02 -10.34 -28.00
C VAL A 170 8.40 -10.89 -29.37
N GLU A 171 9.43 -11.74 -29.44
CA GLU A 171 9.89 -12.31 -30.73
C GLU A 171 8.81 -13.21 -31.36
N ILE A 172 8.14 -14.05 -30.58
CA ILE A 172 7.07 -14.89 -31.14
C ILE A 172 5.85 -14.07 -31.58
N ASN A 173 5.52 -12.96 -30.88
CA ASN A 173 4.43 -12.07 -31.28
C ASN A 173 4.75 -11.31 -32.58
N LYS A 174 6.02 -10.93 -32.83
CA LYS A 174 6.42 -10.36 -34.10
C LYS A 174 6.14 -11.33 -35.25
N LEU A 175 6.54 -12.60 -35.11
CA LEU A 175 6.26 -13.62 -36.10
C LEU A 175 4.77 -13.91 -36.28
N ALA A 176 4.00 -13.90 -35.18
CA ALA A 176 2.56 -14.10 -35.21
C ALA A 176 1.81 -12.91 -35.82
N SER A 177 2.45 -11.74 -35.94
CA SER A 177 1.88 -10.52 -36.54
C SER A 177 2.27 -10.37 -38.02
N GLU A 178 3.11 -11.26 -38.59
CA GLU A 178 3.45 -11.24 -40.01
C GLU A 178 2.23 -11.52 -40.88
N GLU A 179 2.02 -10.72 -41.91
CA GLU A 179 0.94 -10.92 -42.90
C GLU A 179 1.19 -12.21 -43.69
N GLY A 180 0.14 -13.04 -43.82
CA GLY A 180 0.18 -14.32 -44.53
C GLY A 180 0.03 -15.53 -43.56
N GLY A 181 -0.22 -16.71 -44.10
CA GLY A 181 -0.63 -17.90 -43.34
C GLY A 181 0.28 -18.35 -42.19
N LYS A 182 1.53 -17.87 -42.10
CA LYS A 182 2.45 -18.21 -41.01
C LYS A 182 2.01 -17.63 -39.66
N GLY A 183 1.55 -16.38 -39.62
CA GLY A 183 1.08 -15.76 -38.38
C GLY A 183 -0.18 -16.45 -37.83
N GLU A 184 -1.10 -16.80 -38.74
CA GLU A 184 -2.34 -17.50 -38.38
C GLU A 184 -2.04 -18.92 -37.86
N GLN A 185 -1.06 -19.63 -38.46
CA GLN A 185 -0.61 -20.93 -37.99
C GLN A 185 -0.03 -20.86 -36.57
N ILE A 186 0.81 -19.87 -36.26
CA ILE A 186 1.35 -19.66 -34.90
C ILE A 186 0.21 -19.44 -33.90
N HIS A 187 -0.78 -18.67 -34.27
CA HIS A 187 -1.95 -18.44 -33.41
C HIS A 187 -2.77 -19.70 -33.21
N GLU A 188 -2.88 -20.58 -34.20
CA GLU A 188 -3.59 -21.85 -34.04
C GLU A 188 -2.82 -22.82 -33.16
N GLU A 189 -1.53 -23.01 -33.42
CA GLU A 189 -0.67 -23.83 -32.56
C GLU A 189 -0.68 -23.35 -31.09
N ALA A 190 -0.71 -22.03 -30.85
CA ALA A 190 -0.83 -21.47 -29.51
C ALA A 190 -2.18 -21.75 -28.84
N ARG A 191 -3.27 -21.80 -29.61
CA ARG A 191 -4.60 -22.19 -29.11
C ARG A 191 -4.62 -23.69 -28.78
N GLU A 192 -4.03 -24.52 -29.63
CA GLU A 192 -3.92 -25.98 -29.40
C GLU A 192 -3.09 -26.27 -28.14
N PHE A 193 -1.95 -25.60 -27.96
CA PHE A 193 -1.15 -25.73 -26.75
C PHE A 193 -1.94 -25.35 -25.50
N PHE A 194 -2.64 -24.19 -25.55
CA PHE A 194 -3.45 -23.73 -24.43
C PHE A 194 -4.64 -24.68 -24.16
N LYS A 195 -5.29 -25.19 -25.20
CA LYS A 195 -6.32 -26.22 -25.06
C LYS A 195 -5.77 -27.48 -24.38
N GLY A 196 -4.55 -27.90 -24.76
CA GLY A 196 -3.87 -29.01 -24.10
C GLY A 196 -3.65 -28.76 -22.60
N MET A 197 -3.29 -27.51 -22.20
CA MET A 197 -3.22 -27.13 -20.79
C MET A 197 -4.60 -27.27 -20.12
N GLU A 198 -5.65 -26.79 -20.77
CA GLU A 198 -7.03 -26.91 -20.27
C GLU A 198 -7.49 -28.36 -20.16
N ASP A 199 -7.08 -29.22 -21.07
CA ASP A 199 -7.41 -30.66 -21.10
C ASP A 199 -6.52 -31.49 -20.16
N GLY A 200 -5.52 -30.86 -19.50
CA GLY A 200 -4.66 -31.50 -18.51
C GLY A 200 -3.48 -32.27 -19.10
N VAL A 201 -3.04 -31.94 -20.32
CA VAL A 201 -1.84 -32.54 -20.93
C VAL A 201 -0.60 -32.20 -20.08
N GLN A 202 -0.02 -33.22 -19.48
CA GLN A 202 1.06 -33.07 -18.48
C GLN A 202 2.27 -32.33 -19.02
N GLU A 203 2.69 -32.59 -20.25
CA GLU A 203 3.84 -31.94 -20.87
C GLU A 203 3.64 -30.41 -20.94
N ASN A 204 2.47 -29.95 -21.33
CA ASN A 204 2.13 -28.53 -21.43
C ASN A 204 2.06 -27.89 -20.03
N LEU A 205 1.52 -28.61 -19.05
CA LEU A 205 1.42 -28.14 -17.66
C LEU A 205 2.79 -28.04 -16.97
N VAL A 206 3.71 -28.96 -17.22
CA VAL A 206 5.08 -28.95 -16.67
C VAL A 206 5.85 -27.75 -17.21
N GLU A 207 5.78 -27.46 -18.51
CA GLU A 207 6.41 -26.31 -19.13
C GLU A 207 5.85 -24.99 -18.58
N TRP A 208 4.53 -24.89 -18.46
CA TRP A 208 3.85 -23.74 -17.87
C TRP A 208 4.23 -23.52 -16.40
N GLU A 209 4.19 -24.57 -15.56
CA GLU A 209 4.52 -24.46 -14.12
C GLU A 209 5.98 -24.04 -13.93
N ARG A 210 6.89 -24.50 -14.79
CA ARG A 210 8.29 -24.07 -14.78
C ARG A 210 8.41 -22.55 -14.96
N PHE A 211 7.78 -22.00 -15.99
CA PHE A 211 7.83 -20.56 -16.25
C PHE A 211 7.18 -19.76 -15.12
N ARG A 212 6.07 -20.25 -14.60
CA ARG A 212 5.36 -19.67 -13.47
C ARG A 212 6.25 -19.62 -12.23
N SER A 213 6.83 -20.72 -11.85
CA SER A 213 7.65 -20.84 -10.64
C SER A 213 8.89 -19.94 -10.71
N LEU A 214 9.61 -19.93 -11.82
CA LEU A 214 10.77 -19.07 -12.02
C LEU A 214 10.39 -17.58 -11.96
N SER A 215 9.24 -17.21 -12.53
CA SER A 215 8.76 -15.83 -12.48
C SER A 215 8.39 -15.41 -11.06
N ILE A 216 7.75 -16.28 -10.28
CA ILE A 216 7.40 -16.00 -8.88
C ILE A 216 8.66 -15.79 -8.03
N GLU A 217 9.69 -16.62 -8.18
CA GLU A 217 10.93 -16.42 -7.44
C GLU A 217 11.57 -15.06 -7.77
N LYS A 218 11.60 -14.68 -9.04
CA LYS A 218 12.09 -13.35 -9.45
C LYS A 218 11.23 -12.20 -8.88
N TYR A 219 9.91 -12.36 -8.87
CA TYR A 219 9.03 -11.36 -8.26
C TYR A 219 9.27 -11.22 -6.75
N LYS A 220 9.52 -12.32 -6.04
CA LYS A 220 9.86 -12.26 -4.61
C LYS A 220 11.11 -11.42 -4.34
N GLU A 221 12.15 -11.53 -5.18
CA GLU A 221 13.35 -10.70 -5.08
C GLU A 221 13.01 -9.20 -5.24
N THR A 222 12.26 -8.87 -6.28
CA THR A 222 11.83 -7.49 -6.55
C THR A 222 10.97 -6.93 -5.43
N TYR A 223 10.03 -7.71 -4.90
CA TYR A 223 9.19 -7.30 -3.77
C TYR A 223 10.01 -7.15 -2.49
N ALA A 224 10.99 -8.01 -2.24
CA ALA A 224 11.87 -7.87 -1.07
C ALA A 224 12.63 -6.54 -1.07
N ARG A 225 13.14 -6.07 -2.23
CA ARG A 225 13.75 -4.74 -2.38
C ARG A 225 12.77 -3.61 -2.00
N LEU A 226 11.49 -3.78 -2.30
CA LEU A 226 10.43 -2.84 -1.92
C LEU A 226 9.97 -3.03 -0.47
N ASN A 227 10.55 -3.95 0.29
CA ASN A 227 10.08 -4.35 1.62
C ASN A 227 8.57 -4.72 1.58
N VAL A 228 8.20 -5.56 0.62
CA VAL A 228 6.85 -6.08 0.42
C VAL A 228 6.91 -7.59 0.36
N HIS A 229 5.96 -8.25 0.99
CA HIS A 229 5.81 -9.70 0.92
C HIS A 229 4.35 -10.07 0.66
N PHE A 230 4.14 -11.29 0.20
CA PHE A 230 2.82 -11.87 0.00
C PHE A 230 2.72 -13.20 0.75
N ASP A 231 1.57 -13.44 1.33
CA ASP A 231 1.27 -14.70 2.00
C ASP A 231 0.92 -15.78 0.97
N GLU A 232 0.31 -15.38 -0.15
CA GLU A 232 -0.07 -16.32 -1.21
C GLU A 232 0.11 -15.72 -2.62
N TYR A 233 0.66 -16.55 -3.53
CA TYR A 233 0.68 -16.31 -4.96
C TYR A 233 -0.36 -17.21 -5.62
N ARG A 234 -1.54 -16.65 -5.90
CA ARG A 234 -2.61 -17.30 -6.67
C ARG A 234 -2.54 -16.90 -8.14
N GLY A 235 -3.46 -17.39 -8.94
CA GLY A 235 -3.58 -17.00 -10.33
C GLY A 235 -4.82 -17.58 -10.97
N GLU A 236 -5.10 -17.13 -12.18
CA GLU A 236 -6.24 -17.58 -13.01
C GLU A 236 -6.21 -19.09 -13.24
N ALA A 237 -5.03 -19.71 -13.23
CA ALA A 237 -4.85 -21.15 -13.41
C ALA A 237 -5.41 -22.01 -12.28
N LYS A 238 -5.54 -21.45 -11.08
CA LYS A 238 -6.02 -22.16 -9.90
C LYS A 238 -7.55 -22.13 -9.73
N VAL A 239 -8.26 -21.37 -10.56
CA VAL A 239 -9.72 -21.33 -10.51
C VAL A 239 -10.28 -22.65 -11.02
N ASP A 240 -11.03 -23.34 -10.17
CA ASP A 240 -11.58 -24.66 -10.50
C ASP A 240 -12.60 -24.57 -11.63
N LYS A 241 -12.41 -25.37 -12.67
CA LYS A 241 -13.34 -25.46 -13.81
C LYS A 241 -14.77 -25.81 -13.39
N LYS A 242 -14.93 -26.68 -12.40
CA LYS A 242 -16.23 -27.03 -11.87
C LYS A 242 -16.91 -25.82 -11.23
N GLN A 243 -16.17 -25.05 -10.44
CA GLN A 243 -16.70 -23.82 -9.81
C GLN A 243 -17.09 -22.77 -10.87
N ILE A 244 -16.35 -22.66 -11.98
CA ILE A 244 -16.73 -21.78 -13.11
C ILE A 244 -18.05 -22.28 -13.72
N GLN A 245 -18.20 -23.57 -13.98
CA GLN A 245 -19.43 -24.14 -14.55
C GLN A 245 -20.62 -24.00 -13.61
N ASP A 246 -20.44 -24.26 -12.33
CA ASP A 246 -21.47 -24.10 -11.30
C ASP A 246 -21.91 -22.62 -11.19
N THR A 247 -20.97 -21.69 -11.26
CA THR A 247 -21.27 -20.24 -11.30
C THR A 247 -22.06 -19.86 -12.55
N LEU A 248 -21.67 -20.33 -13.73
CA LEU A 248 -22.41 -20.10 -14.96
C LEU A 248 -23.81 -20.70 -14.90
N ALA A 249 -23.96 -21.91 -14.34
CA ALA A 249 -25.27 -22.54 -14.15
C ALA A 249 -26.16 -21.70 -13.23
N GLN A 250 -25.65 -21.19 -12.13
CA GLN A 250 -26.38 -20.29 -11.24
C GLN A 250 -26.77 -18.98 -11.93
N LEU A 251 -25.82 -18.34 -12.67
CA LEU A 251 -26.07 -17.10 -13.38
C LEU A 251 -27.19 -17.26 -14.43
N ARG A 252 -27.24 -18.39 -15.16
CA ARG A 252 -28.28 -18.67 -16.17
C ARG A 252 -29.68 -18.76 -15.59
N THR A 253 -29.85 -18.98 -14.28
CA THR A 253 -31.14 -18.99 -13.60
C THR A 253 -31.63 -17.62 -13.16
N LYS A 254 -30.84 -16.58 -13.32
CA LYS A 254 -31.14 -15.23 -12.81
C LYS A 254 -31.85 -14.38 -13.86
N ASP A 255 -32.86 -13.62 -13.44
CA ASP A 255 -33.66 -12.75 -14.31
C ASP A 255 -32.87 -11.63 -15.01
N PHE A 256 -31.73 -11.24 -14.45
CA PHE A 256 -30.85 -10.24 -15.06
C PHE A 256 -29.89 -10.84 -16.09
N VAL A 257 -29.94 -12.14 -16.36
CA VAL A 257 -29.06 -12.82 -17.32
C VAL A 257 -29.88 -13.27 -18.51
N SER A 258 -29.46 -12.96 -19.72
CA SER A 258 -30.11 -13.33 -20.95
C SER A 258 -29.11 -13.76 -22.02
N ARG A 259 -29.55 -14.61 -22.94
CA ARG A 259 -28.77 -15.00 -24.12
C ARG A 259 -29.16 -14.09 -25.29
N GLU A 260 -28.16 -13.47 -25.91
CA GLU A 260 -28.35 -12.66 -27.11
C GLU A 260 -28.60 -13.53 -28.37
N GLU A 261 -29.08 -12.91 -29.41
CA GLU A 261 -29.31 -13.56 -30.73
C GLU A 261 -28.00 -14.15 -31.30
N ASN A 262 -26.85 -13.51 -31.03
CA ASN A 262 -25.55 -14.01 -31.45
C ASN A 262 -25.03 -15.19 -30.61
N GLY A 263 -25.76 -15.61 -29.58
CA GLY A 263 -25.44 -16.71 -28.71
C GLY A 263 -24.64 -16.38 -27.45
N ALA A 264 -24.15 -15.14 -27.28
CA ALA A 264 -23.44 -14.70 -26.08
C ALA A 264 -24.38 -14.59 -24.86
N LEU A 265 -23.87 -14.86 -23.67
CA LEU A 265 -24.61 -14.70 -22.43
C LEU A 265 -24.24 -13.36 -21.77
N LEU A 266 -25.25 -12.54 -21.50
CA LEU A 266 -25.10 -11.21 -20.90
C LEU A 266 -25.77 -11.12 -19.54
N ALA A 267 -25.13 -10.40 -18.64
CA ALA A 267 -25.74 -9.89 -17.42
C ALA A 267 -26.16 -8.42 -17.64
N ASP A 268 -27.45 -8.12 -17.56
CA ASP A 268 -27.98 -6.77 -17.66
C ASP A 268 -28.05 -6.12 -16.27
N LEU A 269 -27.07 -5.26 -15.96
CA LEU A 269 -26.98 -4.53 -14.71
C LEU A 269 -27.38 -3.06 -14.85
N SER A 270 -28.03 -2.68 -15.97
CA SER A 270 -28.46 -1.30 -16.28
C SER A 270 -29.36 -0.70 -15.20
N LYS A 271 -30.21 -1.52 -14.56
CA LYS A 271 -31.04 -1.15 -13.40
C LYS A 271 -30.22 -0.54 -12.26
N TYR A 272 -28.96 -0.96 -12.12
CA TYR A 272 -28.02 -0.51 -11.10
C TYR A 272 -27.03 0.54 -11.63
N LYS A 273 -27.22 1.02 -12.88
CA LYS A 273 -26.31 1.94 -13.59
C LYS A 273 -24.91 1.36 -13.85
N LEU A 274 -24.85 0.05 -14.05
CA LEU A 274 -23.59 -0.70 -14.26
C LEU A 274 -23.50 -1.33 -15.66
N GLU A 275 -24.31 -0.86 -16.60
CA GLU A 275 -24.31 -1.34 -17.99
C GLU A 275 -24.57 -2.85 -18.13
N LYS A 276 -24.33 -3.38 -19.33
CA LYS A 276 -24.40 -4.82 -19.61
C LYS A 276 -23.01 -5.42 -19.60
N ALA A 277 -22.86 -6.60 -19.04
CA ALA A 277 -21.61 -7.33 -18.98
C ALA A 277 -21.72 -8.66 -19.73
N VAL A 278 -20.78 -8.94 -20.63
CA VAL A 278 -20.68 -10.26 -21.26
C VAL A 278 -20.03 -11.22 -20.26
N ILE A 279 -20.72 -12.33 -19.96
CA ILE A 279 -20.25 -13.35 -19.01
C ILE A 279 -19.78 -14.63 -19.71
N GLU A 280 -20.32 -14.93 -20.90
CA GLU A 280 -19.92 -16.06 -21.73
C GLU A 280 -19.97 -15.64 -23.20
N ARG A 281 -18.95 -15.97 -23.98
CA ARG A 281 -18.92 -15.73 -25.43
C ARG A 281 -19.82 -16.71 -26.16
N LYS A 282 -20.11 -16.42 -27.45
CA LYS A 282 -20.90 -17.28 -28.33
C LYS A 282 -20.35 -18.71 -28.49
N ASP A 283 -19.04 -18.87 -28.35
CA ASP A 283 -18.34 -20.16 -28.43
C ASP A 283 -18.31 -20.91 -27.07
N GLY A 284 -19.00 -20.40 -26.04
CA GLY A 284 -19.04 -20.99 -24.71
C GLY A 284 -17.83 -20.63 -23.81
N THR A 285 -16.92 -19.76 -24.28
CA THR A 285 -15.75 -19.36 -23.50
C THR A 285 -16.17 -18.41 -22.38
N PRO A 286 -15.88 -18.72 -21.09
CA PRO A 286 -16.13 -17.84 -19.97
C PRO A 286 -15.18 -16.62 -20.03
N LEU A 287 -15.68 -15.46 -19.59
CA LEU A 287 -14.90 -14.22 -19.50
C LEU A 287 -14.45 -13.93 -18.06
N TYR A 288 -13.74 -12.82 -17.87
CA TYR A 288 -13.12 -12.48 -16.59
C TYR A 288 -14.11 -12.53 -15.40
N LEU A 289 -15.30 -11.95 -15.52
CA LEU A 289 -16.33 -11.97 -14.47
C LEU A 289 -16.72 -13.39 -14.01
N THR A 290 -16.76 -14.34 -14.94
CA THR A 290 -17.07 -15.74 -14.62
C THR A 290 -15.92 -16.52 -13.99
N ARG A 291 -14.73 -15.91 -13.88
CA ARG A 291 -13.59 -16.43 -13.11
C ARG A 291 -13.45 -15.70 -11.78
N ASP A 292 -13.72 -14.40 -11.73
CA ASP A 292 -13.60 -13.60 -10.51
C ASP A 292 -14.64 -13.99 -9.45
N ILE A 293 -15.87 -14.33 -9.88
CA ILE A 293 -16.94 -14.74 -8.97
C ILE A 293 -16.57 -16.02 -8.19
N PRO A 294 -16.24 -17.16 -8.83
CA PRO A 294 -15.87 -18.37 -8.10
C PRO A 294 -14.60 -18.20 -7.29
N GLU A 295 -13.63 -17.39 -7.76
CA GLU A 295 -12.42 -17.09 -6.99
C GLU A 295 -12.74 -16.33 -5.69
N ALA A 296 -13.64 -15.34 -5.73
CA ALA A 296 -14.07 -14.64 -4.52
C ALA A 296 -14.80 -15.56 -3.54
N VAL A 297 -15.62 -16.47 -4.06
CA VAL A 297 -16.31 -17.48 -3.24
C VAL A 297 -15.30 -18.42 -2.59
N ALA A 298 -14.35 -18.95 -3.35
CA ALA A 298 -13.30 -19.84 -2.84
C ALA A 298 -12.45 -19.16 -1.76
N ARG A 299 -12.12 -17.87 -1.94
CA ARG A 299 -11.42 -17.08 -0.93
C ARG A 299 -12.23 -16.93 0.35
N HIS A 300 -13.53 -16.67 0.23
CA HIS A 300 -14.38 -16.58 1.42
C HIS A 300 -14.49 -17.94 2.13
N GLU A 301 -14.63 -19.03 1.40
CA GLU A 301 -14.66 -20.39 1.97
C GLU A 301 -13.33 -20.74 2.67
N GLN A 302 -12.20 -20.31 2.12
CA GLN A 302 -10.87 -20.61 2.65
C GLN A 302 -10.51 -19.75 3.87
N TYR A 303 -10.81 -18.46 3.82
CA TYR A 303 -10.29 -17.48 4.81
C TYR A 303 -11.36 -16.94 5.75
N HIS A 304 -12.64 -17.11 5.44
CA HIS A 304 -13.76 -16.54 6.19
C HIS A 304 -13.58 -15.06 6.48
N PHE A 305 -13.14 -14.30 5.46
CA PHE A 305 -12.79 -12.91 5.62
C PHE A 305 -13.97 -12.01 6.00
N ASP A 306 -13.70 -11.01 6.84
CA ASP A 306 -14.62 -9.92 7.14
C ASP A 306 -14.48 -8.76 6.14
N LYS A 307 -13.31 -8.64 5.52
CA LYS A 307 -13.00 -7.62 4.51
C LYS A 307 -12.13 -8.20 3.40
N MET A 308 -12.50 -7.93 2.14
CA MET A 308 -11.68 -8.21 0.96
C MET A 308 -11.47 -6.93 0.18
N ILE A 309 -10.21 -6.54 0.01
CA ILE A 309 -9.79 -5.32 -0.67
C ILE A 309 -9.10 -5.68 -1.98
N TYR A 310 -9.59 -5.10 -3.07
CA TYR A 310 -8.99 -5.21 -4.41
C TYR A 310 -8.31 -3.89 -4.75
N VAL A 311 -6.97 -3.89 -4.90
CA VAL A 311 -6.19 -2.69 -5.24
C VAL A 311 -5.91 -2.71 -6.74
N ILE A 312 -6.83 -2.14 -7.50
CA ILE A 312 -6.88 -2.23 -8.96
C ILE A 312 -7.04 -0.82 -9.55
N ALA A 313 -6.40 -0.57 -10.70
CA ALA A 313 -6.44 0.75 -11.35
C ALA A 313 -7.86 1.18 -11.76
N SER A 314 -8.11 2.49 -11.77
CA SER A 314 -9.44 3.09 -12.02
C SER A 314 -10.07 2.73 -13.37
N GLN A 315 -9.28 2.26 -14.34
CA GLN A 315 -9.79 1.74 -15.60
C GLN A 315 -10.70 0.50 -15.41
N GLN A 316 -10.61 -0.17 -14.26
CA GLN A 316 -11.41 -1.34 -13.91
C GLN A 316 -12.58 -1.02 -12.95
N ASP A 317 -12.90 0.26 -12.72
CA ASP A 317 -13.97 0.67 -11.81
C ASP A 317 -15.31 0.01 -12.15
N LEU A 318 -15.69 0.03 -13.43
CA LEU A 318 -16.93 -0.59 -13.89
C LEU A 318 -16.92 -2.11 -13.70
N HIS A 319 -15.81 -2.77 -14.05
CA HIS A 319 -15.65 -4.22 -13.88
C HIS A 319 -15.79 -4.63 -12.41
N CYS A 320 -15.10 -3.97 -11.50
CA CYS A 320 -15.20 -4.26 -10.07
C CYS A 320 -16.62 -4.02 -9.54
N ALA A 321 -17.28 -2.94 -9.97
CA ALA A 321 -18.64 -2.64 -9.57
C ALA A 321 -19.64 -3.69 -10.08
N GLN A 322 -19.49 -4.16 -11.33
CA GLN A 322 -20.28 -5.25 -11.91
C GLN A 322 -20.05 -6.56 -11.15
N PHE A 323 -18.79 -6.89 -10.88
CA PHE A 323 -18.38 -8.08 -10.15
C PHE A 323 -19.01 -8.14 -8.75
N PHE A 324 -18.89 -7.07 -7.95
CA PHE A 324 -19.48 -7.01 -6.62
C PHE A 324 -21.00 -7.07 -6.66
N LYS A 325 -21.62 -6.38 -7.62
CA LYS A 325 -23.08 -6.43 -7.79
C LYS A 325 -23.58 -7.83 -8.17
N MET A 326 -22.83 -8.56 -8.98
CA MET A 326 -23.21 -9.94 -9.35
C MET A 326 -23.13 -10.88 -8.14
N LEU A 327 -22.10 -10.76 -7.29
CA LEU A 327 -22.01 -11.51 -6.03
C LEU A 327 -23.19 -11.22 -5.10
N GLU A 328 -23.56 -9.93 -4.98
CA GLU A 328 -24.73 -9.50 -4.20
C GLU A 328 -26.02 -10.13 -4.75
N LEU A 329 -26.24 -10.08 -6.09
CA LEU A 329 -27.44 -10.62 -6.76
C LEU A 329 -27.49 -12.15 -6.76
N LEU A 330 -26.35 -12.82 -6.68
CA LEU A 330 -26.26 -14.27 -6.47
C LEU A 330 -26.71 -14.68 -5.06
N GLY A 331 -26.74 -13.73 -4.12
CA GLY A 331 -27.28 -13.92 -2.77
C GLY A 331 -26.27 -14.32 -1.72
N TYR A 332 -24.98 -14.10 -1.96
CA TYR A 332 -23.96 -14.35 -0.94
C TYR A 332 -24.10 -13.37 0.23
N PRO A 333 -24.28 -13.85 1.49
CA PRO A 333 -24.52 -12.96 2.63
C PRO A 333 -23.39 -11.95 2.87
N TRP A 334 -22.14 -12.39 2.70
CA TRP A 334 -20.95 -11.56 2.87
C TRP A 334 -20.78 -10.51 1.76
N ALA A 335 -21.40 -10.71 0.59
CA ALA A 335 -21.34 -9.75 -0.52
C ALA A 335 -22.48 -8.72 -0.50
N GLN A 336 -23.42 -8.81 0.47
CA GLN A 336 -24.47 -7.83 0.61
C GLN A 336 -23.87 -6.47 1.02
N LYS A 337 -24.51 -5.38 0.56
CA LYS A 337 -24.02 -4.03 0.81
C LYS A 337 -23.85 -3.71 2.30
N GLU A 338 -24.72 -4.24 3.13
CA GLU A 338 -24.73 -4.04 4.58
C GLU A 338 -23.54 -4.73 5.27
N ALA A 339 -22.98 -5.77 4.66
CA ALA A 339 -21.79 -6.46 5.17
C ALA A 339 -20.51 -5.62 5.01
N ASP A 340 -20.50 -4.69 4.03
CA ASP A 340 -19.34 -3.84 3.69
C ASP A 340 -18.02 -4.63 3.56
N ALA A 341 -18.11 -5.89 3.12
CA ALA A 341 -16.95 -6.77 3.06
C ALA A 341 -16.11 -6.58 1.80
N LEU A 342 -16.70 -6.17 0.68
CA LEU A 342 -15.97 -6.01 -0.59
C LEU A 342 -15.62 -4.55 -0.83
N LEU A 343 -14.36 -4.27 -1.09
CA LEU A 343 -13.87 -2.92 -1.32
C LEU A 343 -12.91 -2.86 -2.50
N HIS A 344 -13.22 -2.00 -3.47
CA HIS A 344 -12.29 -1.64 -4.54
C HIS A 344 -11.53 -0.37 -4.17
N ILE A 345 -10.23 -0.47 -4.05
CA ILE A 345 -9.31 0.66 -3.86
C ILE A 345 -8.69 0.99 -5.21
N ASN A 346 -9.32 1.92 -5.90
CA ASN A 346 -8.87 2.39 -7.20
C ASN A 346 -7.76 3.44 -7.09
N PHE A 347 -6.98 3.58 -8.15
CA PHE A 347 -5.91 4.57 -8.23
C PHE A 347 -5.70 5.08 -9.65
N GLY A 348 -5.18 6.32 -9.76
CA GLY A 348 -4.87 6.96 -11.03
C GLY A 348 -3.55 6.47 -11.64
N MET A 349 -3.25 6.93 -12.85
CA MET A 349 -2.06 6.53 -13.62
C MET A 349 -0.79 7.24 -13.15
N VAL A 350 0.34 6.53 -13.24
CA VAL A 350 1.68 7.12 -13.18
C VAL A 350 2.13 7.45 -14.58
N GLN A 351 2.53 8.69 -14.81
CA GLN A 351 3.04 9.19 -16.08
C GLN A 351 4.55 9.45 -15.98
N GLY A 352 5.25 9.39 -17.09
CA GLY A 352 6.68 9.75 -17.14
C GLY A 352 7.65 8.68 -16.62
N MET A 353 7.19 7.48 -16.25
CA MET A 353 8.05 6.35 -15.91
C MET A 353 8.51 5.55 -17.16
N SER A 354 8.64 6.18 -18.30
CA SER A 354 9.32 5.57 -19.45
C SER A 354 10.82 5.87 -19.37
N THR A 355 11.66 4.94 -19.85
CA THR A 355 13.08 5.25 -20.07
C THR A 355 13.22 6.47 -20.95
N ARG A 356 14.39 7.13 -20.91
CA ARG A 356 14.77 8.20 -21.86
C ARG A 356 14.58 7.83 -23.35
N LYS A 357 14.41 6.54 -23.65
CA LYS A 357 14.19 5.99 -25.01
C LYS A 357 12.71 5.68 -25.32
N GLY A 358 11.77 5.97 -24.40
CA GLY A 358 10.32 5.77 -24.63
C GLY A 358 9.85 4.30 -24.65
N THR A 359 10.70 3.36 -24.24
CA THR A 359 10.36 1.94 -24.16
C THR A 359 9.69 1.60 -22.84
N VAL A 360 8.80 0.62 -22.83
CA VAL A 360 8.22 0.06 -21.60
C VAL A 360 9.36 -0.44 -20.72
N VAL A 361 9.37 -0.02 -19.46
CA VAL A 361 10.45 -0.33 -18.53
C VAL A 361 9.99 -1.36 -17.52
N PHE A 362 10.78 -2.40 -17.35
CA PHE A 362 10.61 -3.32 -16.24
C PHE A 362 10.86 -2.62 -14.91
N LEU A 363 10.14 -3.04 -13.89
CA LEU A 363 10.27 -2.47 -12.56
C LEU A 363 11.71 -2.57 -12.05
N ASP A 364 12.39 -3.70 -12.22
CA ASP A 364 13.76 -3.88 -11.76
C ASP A 364 14.70 -2.81 -12.31
N ARG A 365 14.57 -2.45 -13.59
CA ARG A 365 15.35 -1.34 -14.19
C ARG A 365 15.03 0.00 -13.55
N ILE A 366 13.76 0.26 -13.22
CA ILE A 366 13.38 1.50 -12.52
C ILE A 366 14.06 1.52 -11.14
N LEU A 367 14.05 0.39 -10.43
CA LEU A 367 14.67 0.27 -9.13
C LEU A 367 16.20 0.43 -9.22
N ASP A 368 16.83 -0.15 -10.24
CA ASP A 368 18.28 -0.04 -10.47
C ASP A 368 18.69 1.39 -10.85
N GLU A 369 17.99 2.03 -11.80
CA GLU A 369 18.21 3.45 -12.13
C GLU A 369 18.02 4.35 -10.89
N THR A 370 17.05 4.03 -10.04
CA THR A 370 16.81 4.74 -8.79
C THR A 370 17.97 4.61 -7.82
N LYS A 371 18.50 3.40 -7.66
CA LYS A 371 19.69 3.13 -6.85
C LYS A 371 20.90 3.89 -7.37
N GLU A 372 21.17 3.84 -8.69
CA GLU A 372 22.30 4.54 -9.32
C GLU A 372 22.21 6.06 -9.11
N HIS A 373 21.03 6.65 -9.37
CA HIS A 373 20.84 8.08 -9.14
C HIS A 373 21.03 8.49 -7.68
N MET A 374 20.51 7.69 -6.73
CA MET A 374 20.72 7.97 -5.31
C MET A 374 22.20 7.86 -4.94
N HIS A 375 22.91 6.89 -5.50
CA HIS A 375 24.34 6.72 -5.31
C HIS A 375 25.11 7.98 -5.78
N ASP A 376 24.77 8.51 -6.95
CA ASP A 376 25.37 9.72 -7.50
C ASP A 376 25.10 10.95 -6.61
N VAL A 377 23.88 11.08 -6.08
CA VAL A 377 23.55 12.17 -5.14
C VAL A 377 24.33 12.03 -3.83
N MET A 378 24.46 10.82 -3.29
CA MET A 378 25.23 10.56 -2.07
C MET A 378 26.73 10.87 -2.24
N ARG A 379 27.33 10.56 -3.40
CA ARG A 379 28.74 10.85 -3.74
C ARG A 379 29.07 12.33 -3.80
N GLN A 380 28.10 13.21 -4.00
CA GLN A 380 28.32 14.66 -3.98
C GLN A 380 28.84 15.17 -2.64
N ASN A 381 28.63 14.43 -1.55
CA ASN A 381 29.22 14.71 -0.24
C ASN A 381 30.24 13.63 0.11
N GLU A 382 31.46 13.78 -0.38
CA GLU A 382 32.56 12.82 -0.22
C GLU A 382 32.83 12.45 1.24
N VAL A 383 32.79 13.43 2.15
CA VAL A 383 33.07 13.23 3.57
C VAL A 383 32.05 12.31 4.23
N LYS A 384 30.77 12.55 3.99
CA LYS A 384 29.69 11.70 4.52
C LYS A 384 29.67 10.35 3.84
N TYR A 385 29.91 10.31 2.53
CA TYR A 385 29.94 9.08 1.75
C TYR A 385 31.02 8.10 2.24
N ALA A 386 32.22 8.62 2.58
CA ALA A 386 33.31 7.81 3.12
C ALA A 386 33.02 7.19 4.51
N GLN A 387 32.02 7.70 5.23
CA GLN A 387 31.59 7.19 6.53
C GLN A 387 30.57 6.05 6.45
N LEU A 388 30.07 5.75 5.25
CA LEU A 388 29.05 4.70 5.05
C LEU A 388 29.72 3.33 5.01
N GLU A 389 29.23 2.40 5.84
CA GLU A 389 29.70 1.02 5.84
C GLU A 389 29.34 0.29 4.55
N ASN A 390 28.11 0.48 4.06
CA ASN A 390 27.60 -0.12 2.84
C ASN A 390 26.86 0.89 1.96
N PRO A 391 27.60 1.69 1.16
CA PRO A 391 27.01 2.73 0.31
C PRO A 391 25.99 2.19 -0.71
N GLU A 392 26.25 0.99 -1.26
CA GLU A 392 25.37 0.34 -2.24
C GLU A 392 23.99 0.01 -1.65
N GLN A 393 23.98 -0.61 -0.49
CA GLN A 393 22.72 -0.94 0.21
C GLN A 393 21.99 0.31 0.67
N THR A 394 22.74 1.31 1.17
CA THR A 394 22.15 2.59 1.59
C THR A 394 21.49 3.30 0.42
N ALA A 395 22.15 3.34 -0.75
CA ALA A 395 21.59 3.94 -1.95
C ALA A 395 20.30 3.22 -2.41
N ASP A 396 20.28 1.89 -2.35
CA ASP A 396 19.08 1.11 -2.69
C ASP A 396 17.92 1.42 -1.75
N ILE A 397 18.13 1.35 -0.44
CA ILE A 397 17.09 1.60 0.58
C ILE A 397 16.55 3.04 0.49
N VAL A 398 17.42 4.04 0.38
CA VAL A 398 16.99 5.45 0.28
C VAL A 398 16.32 5.72 -1.06
N GLY A 399 16.81 5.10 -2.15
CA GLY A 399 16.17 5.14 -3.46
C GLY A 399 14.75 4.56 -3.45
N MET A 400 14.57 3.39 -2.86
CA MET A 400 13.24 2.77 -2.70
C MET A 400 12.30 3.64 -1.87
N THR A 401 12.83 4.28 -0.82
CA THR A 401 12.05 5.22 -0.01
C THR A 401 11.61 6.43 -0.84
N ALA A 402 12.49 6.96 -1.70
CA ALA A 402 12.17 8.07 -2.59
C ALA A 402 10.98 7.76 -3.52
N ILE A 403 10.98 6.58 -4.16
CA ILE A 403 9.87 6.11 -5.01
C ILE A 403 8.58 6.00 -4.23
N LYS A 404 8.60 5.31 -3.09
CA LYS A 404 7.41 5.07 -2.27
C LYS A 404 6.77 6.36 -1.79
N ILE A 405 7.58 7.28 -1.25
CA ILE A 405 7.07 8.55 -0.72
C ILE A 405 6.54 9.43 -1.84
N GLN A 406 7.17 9.46 -3.01
CA GLN A 406 6.64 10.21 -4.15
C GLN A 406 5.24 9.72 -4.54
N ASP A 407 5.03 8.40 -4.63
CA ASP A 407 3.71 7.82 -4.94
C ASP A 407 2.67 8.15 -3.85
N MET A 408 3.05 8.00 -2.58
CA MET A 408 2.16 8.15 -1.44
C MET A 408 1.85 9.61 -1.06
N THR A 409 2.56 10.59 -1.59
CA THR A 409 2.37 12.02 -1.26
C THR A 409 1.04 12.55 -1.77
N GLY A 410 0.60 12.11 -2.96
CA GLY A 410 -0.65 12.54 -3.58
C GLY A 410 -1.86 11.69 -3.17
N LYS A 411 -3.06 12.21 -3.43
CA LYS A 411 -4.27 11.39 -3.33
C LYS A 411 -4.21 10.24 -4.35
N ARG A 412 -4.47 9.00 -3.92
CA ARG A 412 -4.35 7.80 -4.75
C ARG A 412 -5.13 7.85 -6.07
N ILE A 413 -6.28 8.50 -6.11
CA ILE A 413 -7.11 8.59 -7.32
C ILE A 413 -6.55 9.53 -8.40
N ASN A 414 -5.63 10.42 -8.02
CA ASN A 414 -5.05 11.36 -8.96
C ASN A 414 -3.95 10.69 -9.80
N ASN A 415 -3.91 11.07 -11.07
CA ASN A 415 -2.71 10.82 -11.88
C ASN A 415 -1.57 11.70 -11.37
N TYR A 416 -0.34 11.23 -11.49
CA TYR A 416 0.83 12.07 -11.25
C TYR A 416 1.94 11.77 -12.25
N THR A 417 2.81 12.77 -12.45
CA THR A 417 4.02 12.62 -13.27
C THR A 417 5.20 12.31 -12.36
N PHE A 418 5.94 11.28 -12.72
CA PHE A 418 7.12 10.85 -11.99
C PHE A 418 8.25 11.88 -12.17
N ASP A 419 8.72 12.44 -11.08
CA ASP A 419 9.75 13.51 -11.08
C ASP A 419 11.06 13.00 -10.46
N TRP A 420 11.95 12.54 -11.33
CA TRP A 420 13.27 12.03 -10.97
C TRP A 420 14.12 13.02 -10.19
N LYS A 421 14.09 14.31 -10.55
CA LYS A 421 14.93 15.32 -9.89
C LYS A 421 14.48 15.62 -8.47
N ARG A 422 13.17 15.79 -8.30
CA ARG A 422 12.60 16.15 -7.01
C ARG A 422 12.71 15.02 -6.00
N MET A 423 12.47 13.78 -6.40
CA MET A 423 12.36 12.67 -5.45
C MET A 423 13.68 12.33 -4.74
N PHE A 424 14.83 12.60 -5.36
CA PHE A 424 16.15 12.33 -4.78
C PHE A 424 16.71 13.45 -3.91
N SER A 425 16.01 14.58 -3.79
CA SER A 425 16.46 15.68 -2.94
C SER A 425 16.42 15.29 -1.47
N PHE A 426 17.48 15.67 -0.73
CA PHE A 426 17.49 15.62 0.74
C PHE A 426 16.88 16.88 1.37
N GLU A 427 16.30 17.75 0.57
CA GLU A 427 15.60 18.96 0.98
C GLU A 427 14.14 18.91 0.52
N GLY A 428 13.26 19.52 1.30
CA GLY A 428 11.83 19.57 1.03
C GLY A 428 11.09 18.26 1.38
N ASP A 429 9.86 18.13 0.88
CA ASP A 429 8.96 17.00 1.19
C ASP A 429 9.29 15.78 0.33
N THR A 430 10.34 15.03 0.70
CA THR A 430 10.86 13.87 -0.03
C THR A 430 11.13 12.68 0.88
N GLY A 431 11.24 11.49 0.30
CA GLY A 431 11.62 10.26 1.01
C GLY A 431 12.99 10.36 1.68
N PRO A 432 14.06 10.76 0.95
CA PRO A 432 15.38 10.97 1.53
C PRO A 432 15.40 11.96 2.70
N TYR A 433 14.58 13.01 2.66
CA TYR A 433 14.46 13.97 3.76
C TYR A 433 13.87 13.32 5.03
N LEU A 434 12.86 12.47 4.90
CA LEU A 434 12.31 11.70 6.03
C LEU A 434 13.36 10.75 6.62
N GLN A 435 14.06 10.00 5.77
CA GLN A 435 15.14 9.10 6.20
C GLN A 435 16.27 9.85 6.90
N TYR A 436 16.68 10.97 6.35
CA TYR A 436 17.74 11.78 6.95
C TYR A 436 17.38 12.27 8.36
N ASN A 437 16.15 12.75 8.56
CA ASN A 437 15.72 13.19 9.89
C ASN A 437 15.60 12.01 10.88
N HIS A 438 15.12 10.85 10.43
CA HIS A 438 15.10 9.66 11.27
C HIS A 438 16.52 9.25 11.71
N VAL A 439 17.46 9.18 10.77
CA VAL A 439 18.86 8.84 11.06
C VAL A 439 19.50 9.84 12.02
N ARG A 440 19.18 11.13 11.90
CA ARG A 440 19.67 12.15 12.86
C ARG A 440 19.19 11.86 14.28
N LEU A 441 17.93 11.50 14.47
CA LEU A 441 17.38 11.14 15.78
C LEU A 441 18.06 9.89 16.35
N CYS A 442 18.18 8.82 15.56
CA CYS A 442 18.89 7.60 15.96
C CYS A 442 20.36 7.85 16.31
N SER A 443 21.03 8.74 15.54
CA SER A 443 22.43 9.11 15.82
C SER A 443 22.53 9.89 17.13
N MET A 444 21.62 10.82 17.38
CA MET A 444 21.55 11.57 18.62
C MET A 444 21.36 10.63 19.83
N GLU A 445 20.45 9.67 19.72
CA GLU A 445 20.21 8.67 20.77
C GLU A 445 21.46 7.85 21.06
N ARG A 446 22.14 7.31 20.04
CA ARG A 446 23.39 6.56 20.21
C ARG A 446 24.50 7.38 20.86
N MET A 447 24.72 8.60 20.39
CA MET A 447 25.76 9.48 20.93
C MET A 447 25.49 9.88 22.38
N ASN A 448 24.23 10.09 22.75
CA ASN A 448 23.89 10.41 24.14
C ASN A 448 23.99 9.16 25.03
N ALA A 449 23.70 7.97 24.52
CA ALA A 449 23.88 6.71 25.25
C ALA A 449 25.36 6.46 25.58
N GLU A 450 26.29 6.80 24.69
CA GLU A 450 27.75 6.76 24.95
C GLU A 450 28.17 7.68 26.08
N ASP A 451 27.50 8.83 26.25
CA ASP A 451 27.71 9.77 27.36
C ASP A 451 26.93 9.38 28.64
N GLY A 452 26.27 8.20 28.66
CA GLY A 452 25.49 7.69 29.80
C GLY A 452 24.08 8.27 29.91
N LEU A 453 23.61 9.00 28.91
CA LEU A 453 22.25 9.56 28.84
C LEU A 453 21.35 8.58 28.09
N VAL A 454 20.77 7.65 28.80
CA VAL A 454 19.84 6.65 28.26
C VAL A 454 18.44 6.92 28.83
N LEU A 455 17.44 6.98 27.94
CA LEU A 455 16.05 7.02 28.38
C LEU A 455 15.71 5.75 29.15
N PRO A 456 15.10 5.86 30.35
CA PRO A 456 14.66 4.68 31.11
C PRO A 456 13.73 3.82 30.23
N ARG A 457 13.95 2.52 30.22
CA ARG A 457 13.01 1.58 29.58
C ARG A 457 11.82 1.22 30.47
N GLU A 458 11.97 1.48 31.76
CA GLU A 458 10.93 1.34 32.77
C GLU A 458 9.98 2.55 32.72
N GLU A 459 9.01 2.58 33.60
CA GLU A 459 8.05 3.67 33.70
C GLU A 459 8.76 5.03 33.85
N LEU A 460 8.43 5.98 32.96
CA LEU A 460 8.95 7.34 33.07
C LEU A 460 8.25 8.03 34.24
N ASP A 461 8.98 8.36 35.29
CA ASP A 461 8.51 9.26 36.31
C ASP A 461 8.52 10.71 35.77
N LEU A 462 7.43 11.07 35.09
CA LEU A 462 7.28 12.40 34.50
C LEU A 462 7.08 13.50 35.56
N ASP A 463 6.70 13.13 36.79
CA ASP A 463 6.57 14.08 37.91
C ASP A 463 7.96 14.42 38.46
N ALA A 464 8.90 13.49 38.44
CA ALA A 464 10.31 13.75 38.74
C ALA A 464 11.05 14.46 37.61
N MET A 465 10.52 14.38 36.37
CA MET A 465 11.08 15.09 35.22
C MET A 465 10.58 16.55 35.21
N HIS A 466 11.49 17.49 35.07
CA HIS A 466 11.16 18.90 34.92
C HIS A 466 10.48 19.20 33.57
N THR A 467 9.25 18.65 33.37
CA THR A 467 8.50 18.77 32.11
C THR A 467 8.14 20.22 31.78
N GLU A 468 8.12 21.12 32.77
CA GLU A 468 7.95 22.56 32.57
C GLU A 468 9.04 23.16 31.67
N ARG A 469 10.21 22.52 31.58
CA ARG A 469 11.32 22.93 30.66
C ARG A 469 11.02 22.58 29.20
N LEU A 470 10.07 21.70 28.94
CA LEU A 470 9.56 21.40 27.59
C LEU A 470 8.47 22.40 27.17
N ASN A 471 8.15 23.38 28.00
CA ASN A 471 7.15 24.42 27.68
C ASN A 471 7.77 25.51 26.77
N THR A 472 8.37 25.06 25.66
CA THR A 472 8.84 25.90 24.57
C THR A 472 7.97 25.68 23.34
N PRO A 473 7.76 26.69 22.48
CA PRO A 473 6.92 26.54 21.29
C PRO A 473 7.30 25.31 20.43
N GLU A 474 8.58 25.05 20.26
CA GLU A 474 9.11 23.98 19.43
C GLU A 474 8.85 22.60 20.05
N ALA A 475 9.07 22.43 21.35
CA ALA A 475 8.78 21.18 22.04
C ALA A 475 7.28 20.91 22.09
N LEU A 476 6.47 21.93 22.38
CA LEU A 476 5.01 21.83 22.41
C LEU A 476 4.43 21.47 21.04
N GLU A 477 4.98 21.98 19.94
CA GLU A 477 4.57 21.61 18.59
C GLU A 477 4.80 20.14 18.31
N ILE A 478 5.96 19.58 18.68
CA ILE A 478 6.25 18.15 18.54
C ILE A 478 5.28 17.32 19.38
N VAL A 479 5.10 17.66 20.66
CA VAL A 479 4.18 16.94 21.56
C VAL A 479 2.74 17.00 21.03
N TRP A 480 2.31 18.15 20.53
CA TRP A 480 1.00 18.31 19.92
C TRP A 480 0.81 17.43 18.67
N LEU A 481 1.83 17.32 17.83
CA LEU A 481 1.79 16.40 16.67
C LEU A 481 1.79 14.94 17.13
N LEU A 482 2.61 14.57 18.11
CA LEU A 482 2.59 13.21 18.66
C LEU A 482 1.21 12.86 19.21
N ALA A 483 0.55 13.76 19.95
CA ALA A 483 -0.81 13.56 20.47
C ALA A 483 -1.86 13.33 19.36
N GLN A 484 -1.64 13.84 18.14
CA GLN A 484 -2.54 13.66 17.00
C GLN A 484 -2.34 12.33 16.27
N TRP A 485 -1.23 11.64 16.47
CA TRP A 485 -0.88 10.45 15.70
C TRP A 485 -1.97 9.36 15.69
N PRO A 486 -2.60 8.98 16.81
CA PRO A 486 -3.69 7.99 16.78
C PRO A 486 -4.89 8.41 15.93
N ASP A 487 -5.20 9.71 15.89
CA ASP A 487 -6.26 10.25 15.04
C ASP A 487 -5.89 10.24 13.56
N VAL A 488 -4.62 10.51 13.25
CA VAL A 488 -4.09 10.43 11.87
C VAL A 488 -4.21 9.02 11.33
N VAL A 489 -3.83 8.00 12.12
CA VAL A 489 -3.98 6.59 11.75
C VAL A 489 -5.44 6.24 11.51
N ARG A 490 -6.36 6.68 12.38
CA ARG A 490 -7.80 6.45 12.24
C ARG A 490 -8.37 7.10 10.98
N VAL A 491 -7.96 8.34 10.68
CA VAL A 491 -8.38 9.04 9.45
C VAL A 491 -7.83 8.34 8.21
N ALA A 492 -6.57 7.92 8.23
CA ALA A 492 -5.97 7.18 7.12
C ALA A 492 -6.70 5.86 6.87
N SER A 493 -7.10 5.15 7.93
CA SER A 493 -7.86 3.89 7.86
C SER A 493 -9.25 4.10 7.26
N ARG A 494 -9.95 5.17 7.65
CA ARG A 494 -11.27 5.50 7.11
C ARG A 494 -11.22 5.87 5.63
N ASP A 495 -10.23 6.68 5.26
CA ASP A 495 -10.15 7.29 3.91
C ASP A 495 -9.29 6.46 2.95
N HIS A 496 -8.56 5.46 3.45
CA HIS A 496 -7.63 4.61 2.70
C HIS A 496 -6.61 5.45 1.89
N GLN A 497 -6.07 6.52 2.52
CA GLN A 497 -5.17 7.48 1.87
C GLN A 497 -3.79 7.47 2.54
N ALA A 498 -2.78 7.00 1.81
CA ALA A 498 -1.40 7.04 2.26
C ALA A 498 -0.91 8.48 2.48
N SER A 499 -1.40 9.42 1.67
CA SER A 499 -1.04 10.84 1.79
C SER A 499 -1.37 11.46 3.14
N THR A 500 -2.33 10.91 3.89
CA THR A 500 -2.66 11.35 5.25
C THR A 500 -1.47 11.10 6.19
N ILE A 501 -0.88 9.91 6.14
CA ILE A 501 0.29 9.53 6.94
C ILE A 501 1.53 10.33 6.48
N VAL A 502 1.78 10.36 5.17
CA VAL A 502 2.95 11.05 4.61
C VAL A 502 2.94 12.54 4.94
N THR A 503 1.78 13.20 4.81
CA THR A 503 1.64 14.61 5.19
C THR A 503 1.91 14.83 6.69
N PHE A 504 1.47 13.91 7.54
CA PHE A 504 1.78 13.97 8.96
C PHE A 504 3.28 13.79 9.22
N CYS A 505 3.94 12.82 8.59
CA CYS A 505 5.37 12.60 8.72
C CYS A 505 6.17 13.85 8.32
N PHE A 506 5.80 14.54 7.24
CA PHE A 506 6.47 15.79 6.86
C PHE A 506 6.26 16.89 7.90
N LYS A 507 5.06 17.08 8.43
CA LYS A 507 4.80 18.06 9.49
C LYS A 507 5.64 17.79 10.73
N LEU A 508 5.70 16.53 11.17
CA LEU A 508 6.51 16.12 12.32
C LEU A 508 8.00 16.36 12.05
N THR A 509 8.49 16.01 10.87
CA THR A 509 9.88 16.21 10.46
C THR A 509 10.26 17.69 10.41
N HIS A 510 9.38 18.56 9.92
CA HIS A 510 9.59 20.01 9.94
C HIS A 510 9.64 20.57 11.38
N ALA A 511 8.74 20.13 12.25
CA ALA A 511 8.76 20.51 13.66
C ALA A 511 10.06 20.06 14.34
N ILE A 512 10.50 18.81 14.10
CA ILE A 512 11.78 18.30 14.60
C ILE A 512 12.96 19.12 14.07
N SER A 513 13.00 19.46 12.78
CA SER A 513 14.06 20.25 12.18
C SER A 513 14.12 21.67 12.78
N SER A 514 12.97 22.30 13.01
CA SER A 514 12.89 23.59 13.69
C SER A 514 13.38 23.51 15.15
N ALA A 515 12.98 22.47 15.86
CA ALA A 515 13.40 22.22 17.23
C ALA A 515 14.90 21.95 17.33
N TRP A 516 15.49 21.26 16.35
CA TRP A 516 16.91 20.93 16.32
C TRP A 516 17.84 22.16 16.39
N GLU A 517 17.44 23.27 15.81
CA GLU A 517 18.21 24.51 15.81
C GLU A 517 18.13 25.26 17.15
N LYS A 518 17.07 25.00 17.93
CA LYS A 518 16.74 25.77 19.15
C LYS A 518 16.89 24.97 20.44
N LEU A 519 16.61 23.67 20.39
CA LEU A 519 16.71 22.79 21.55
C LEU A 519 18.06 22.07 21.55
N ILE A 520 19.00 22.58 22.33
CA ILE A 520 20.35 22.01 22.46
C ILE A 520 20.27 20.85 23.46
N VAL A 521 20.49 19.62 23.01
CA VAL A 521 20.48 18.41 23.86
C VAL A 521 21.84 18.25 24.57
N LYS A 522 22.95 18.34 23.85
CA LYS A 522 24.30 18.20 24.42
C LYS A 522 24.82 19.53 24.96
N GLY A 523 25.26 19.53 26.23
CA GLY A 523 25.75 20.73 26.87
C GLY A 523 24.66 21.71 27.35
N CYS A 524 23.39 21.34 27.26
CA CYS A 524 22.30 22.11 27.84
C CYS A 524 22.24 21.93 29.35
N LEU A 525 21.97 23.01 30.10
CA LEU A 525 21.76 22.98 31.55
C LEU A 525 20.65 22.01 32.01
N LEU A 526 19.80 21.58 31.09
CA LEU A 526 18.80 20.54 31.31
C LEU A 526 19.41 19.18 31.71
N TYR A 527 20.61 18.86 31.18
CA TYR A 527 21.31 17.60 31.42
C TYR A 527 22.62 17.78 32.21
N THR A 528 23.05 19.01 32.44
CA THR A 528 24.29 19.33 33.18
C THR A 528 24.03 19.80 34.61
N SER A 529 22.80 19.63 35.13
CA SER A 529 22.59 19.80 36.57
C SER A 529 23.44 18.76 37.28
N PRO A 530 24.42 19.19 38.15
CA PRO A 530 25.25 18.22 38.85
C PRO A 530 24.33 17.32 39.67
N SER A 531 24.50 15.99 39.50
CA SER A 531 23.93 15.03 40.40
C SER A 531 24.11 15.51 41.85
N PRO A 532 23.11 15.58 42.70
CA PRO A 532 23.35 15.85 44.10
C PRO A 532 24.26 14.75 44.62
N ARG A 533 25.39 15.21 45.19
CA ARG A 533 26.31 14.35 45.88
C ARG A 533 25.65 13.69 47.09
#